data_4d1b59553e314f52637b51469590d1a7
#
_entry.id   4d1b59553e314f52637b51469590d1a7
#
_cell.length_a   1.000
_cell.length_b   1.000
_cell.length_c   1.000
_cell.angle_alpha   90.00
_cell.angle_beta   90.00
_cell.angle_gamma   90.00
#
_symmetry.space_group_name_H-M   'P 1'
#
loop_
_entity.id
_entity.type
_entity.pdbx_description
1 polymer ?
#
loop_
_entity_poly.entity_id
_entity_poly.type
_entity_poly.pdbx_seq_one_letter_code
_entity_poly.pdbx_strand_id
1 'polypeptide(L)'
;LKKVKLESFWANHQYKYEFNPPHNHSAVYSFVIWLKIPYNYKTEILDKRFSGTKVIDRKPGCFEFYTPNSDTLGNFGIDSYTYQLDKSWEGTMLFFPSNLTHQVFPFYSTDEKRITLSGNINFELFLNDTDKK
;
A
#
# COMPACT_ATOMS: atom_id res chain seq x y z
N LEU A 1 10.16 -29.46 0.44
CA LEU A 1 10.30 -28.34 -0.50
C LEU A 1 9.13 -27.37 -0.32
N LYS A 2 9.43 -26.06 -0.24
CA LYS A 2 8.40 -25.00 -0.23
C LYS A 2 8.23 -24.48 -1.65
N LYS A 3 7.00 -24.38 -2.13
CA LYS A 3 6.69 -23.77 -3.42
C LYS A 3 6.03 -22.41 -3.18
N VAL A 4 6.46 -21.41 -3.92
CA VAL A 4 5.81 -20.10 -3.95
C VAL A 4 4.52 -20.22 -4.76
N LYS A 5 3.42 -19.72 -4.23
CA LYS A 5 2.10 -19.71 -4.86
C LYS A 5 1.54 -18.30 -4.90
N LEU A 6 1.20 -17.83 -6.09
CA LEU A 6 0.34 -16.65 -6.23
C LEU A 6 -1.09 -17.06 -5.87
N GLU A 7 -1.59 -16.56 -4.74
CA GLU A 7 -2.89 -16.96 -4.21
C GLU A 7 -4.03 -16.11 -4.73
N SER A 8 -3.78 -14.81 -4.85
CA SER A 8 -4.74 -13.86 -5.38
C SER A 8 -4.04 -12.77 -6.18
N PHE A 9 -4.74 -12.28 -7.20
CA PHE A 9 -4.26 -11.23 -8.09
C PHE A 9 -5.45 -10.41 -8.59
N TRP A 10 -5.36 -9.07 -8.49
CA TRP A 10 -6.46 -8.18 -8.90
C TRP A 10 -5.95 -6.82 -9.36
N ALA A 11 -6.77 -6.13 -10.15
CA ALA A 11 -6.56 -4.75 -10.53
C ALA A 11 -7.43 -3.81 -9.69
N ASN A 12 -6.85 -2.71 -9.21
CA ASN A 12 -7.58 -1.63 -8.56
C ASN A 12 -7.69 -0.45 -9.53
N HIS A 13 -8.91 0.06 -9.66
CA HIS A 13 -9.23 1.28 -10.40
C HIS A 13 -9.75 2.31 -9.43
N GLN A 14 -8.90 3.22 -8.98
CA GLN A 14 -9.26 4.24 -8.01
C GLN A 14 -9.56 5.57 -8.71
N TYR A 15 -10.73 6.12 -8.44
CA TYR A 15 -11.11 7.47 -8.85
C TYR A 15 -10.65 8.50 -7.81
N LYS A 16 -10.70 9.80 -8.16
CA LYS A 16 -10.49 10.88 -7.21
C LYS A 16 -11.46 10.75 -6.04
N TYR A 17 -11.02 11.16 -4.84
CA TYR A 17 -11.73 11.09 -3.56
C TYR A 17 -11.86 9.69 -2.95
N GLU A 18 -11.67 8.62 -3.72
CA GLU A 18 -11.65 7.26 -3.18
C GLU A 18 -10.35 7.00 -2.42
N PHE A 19 -10.43 6.16 -1.40
CA PHE A 19 -9.28 5.75 -0.59
C PHE A 19 -9.45 4.33 -0.09
N ASN A 20 -8.34 3.67 0.24
CA ASN A 20 -8.35 2.46 1.01
C ASN A 20 -7.92 2.77 2.43
N PRO A 21 -8.77 2.54 3.44
CA PRO A 21 -8.42 2.75 4.84
C PRO A 21 -7.27 1.82 5.27
N PRO A 22 -6.67 2.03 6.45
CA PRO A 22 -5.66 1.14 7.00
C PRO A 22 -6.15 -0.31 7.05
N HIS A 23 -5.41 -1.21 6.40
CA HIS A 23 -5.71 -2.63 6.32
C HIS A 23 -4.44 -3.45 6.12
N ASN A 24 -4.56 -4.77 6.27
CA ASN A 24 -3.52 -5.75 5.96
C ASN A 24 -4.14 -6.98 5.28
N HIS A 25 -3.33 -7.95 4.93
CA HIS A 25 -3.75 -9.20 4.29
C HIS A 25 -3.27 -10.41 5.09
N SER A 26 -3.93 -11.55 4.90
CA SER A 26 -3.64 -12.80 5.62
C SER A 26 -2.63 -13.73 4.93
N ALA A 27 -2.05 -13.31 3.82
CA ALA A 27 -1.01 -14.07 3.12
C ALA A 27 0.38 -13.92 3.79
N VAL A 28 1.43 -14.53 3.22
CA VAL A 28 2.81 -14.35 3.68
C VAL A 28 3.38 -13.04 3.16
N TYR A 29 3.22 -12.80 1.86
CA TYR A 29 3.64 -11.55 1.21
C TYR A 29 2.52 -10.98 0.35
N SER A 30 2.54 -9.66 0.21
CA SER A 30 1.71 -8.92 -0.72
C SER A 30 2.57 -8.05 -1.62
N PHE A 31 2.02 -7.66 -2.76
CA PHE A 31 2.65 -6.68 -3.64
C PHE A 31 1.63 -5.74 -4.25
N VAL A 32 2.12 -4.57 -4.65
CA VAL A 32 1.40 -3.61 -5.48
C VAL A 32 2.33 -3.12 -6.60
N ILE A 33 1.80 -3.05 -7.82
CA ILE A 33 2.48 -2.50 -9.00
C ILE A 33 1.64 -1.34 -9.51
N TRP A 34 2.24 -0.15 -9.66
CA TRP A 34 1.55 0.99 -10.26
C TRP A 34 1.61 0.90 -11.77
N LEU A 35 0.44 0.85 -12.43
CA LEU A 35 0.33 0.88 -13.90
C LEU A 35 0.07 2.29 -14.42
N LYS A 36 -0.69 3.08 -13.66
CA LYS A 36 -1.03 4.46 -14.02
C LYS A 36 -1.19 5.33 -12.78
N ILE A 37 -0.47 6.43 -12.75
CA ILE A 37 -0.59 7.48 -11.74
C ILE A 37 -0.86 8.81 -12.45
N PRO A 38 -2.13 9.27 -12.50
CA PRO A 38 -2.52 10.43 -13.32
C PRO A 38 -2.33 11.77 -12.63
N TYR A 39 -1.58 11.82 -11.54
CA TYR A 39 -1.35 13.01 -10.74
C TYR A 39 0.12 13.12 -10.31
N ASN A 40 0.47 14.23 -9.71
CA ASN A 40 1.76 14.45 -9.07
C ASN A 40 1.55 14.94 -7.63
N TYR A 41 2.17 14.29 -6.68
CA TYR A 41 2.08 14.63 -5.26
C TYR A 41 2.34 16.12 -4.99
N LYS A 42 3.35 16.72 -5.65
CA LYS A 42 3.68 18.14 -5.49
C LYS A 42 2.56 19.10 -5.90
N THR A 43 1.71 18.67 -6.82
CA THR A 43 0.51 19.42 -7.23
C THR A 43 -0.66 19.15 -6.29
N GLU A 44 -0.83 17.89 -5.88
CA GLU A 44 -1.90 17.47 -4.99
C GLU A 44 -1.87 18.21 -3.64
N ILE A 45 -0.69 18.41 -3.04
CA ILE A 45 -0.54 19.11 -1.74
C ILE A 45 -0.93 20.60 -1.79
N LEU A 46 -1.03 21.18 -2.99
CA LEU A 46 -1.42 22.58 -3.19
C LEU A 46 -2.93 22.75 -3.31
N ASP A 47 -3.71 21.67 -3.27
CA ASP A 47 -5.15 21.73 -3.38
C ASP A 47 -5.74 22.60 -2.25
N LYS A 48 -6.65 23.50 -2.63
CA LYS A 48 -7.30 24.46 -1.70
C LYS A 48 -8.04 23.80 -0.54
N ARG A 49 -8.41 22.52 -0.64
CA ARG A 49 -9.05 21.74 0.43
C ARG A 49 -8.17 21.63 1.67
N PHE A 50 -6.86 21.75 1.50
CA PHE A 50 -5.91 21.73 2.61
C PHE A 50 -5.63 23.12 3.21
N SER A 51 -6.15 24.20 2.64
CA SER A 51 -5.85 25.57 3.08
C SER A 51 -6.30 25.87 4.52
N GLY A 52 -7.38 25.23 4.97
CA GLY A 52 -7.91 25.38 6.33
C GLY A 52 -7.31 24.44 7.37
N THR A 53 -6.42 23.53 6.99
CA THR A 53 -5.84 22.57 7.92
C THR A 53 -4.47 23.03 8.41
N LYS A 54 -4.24 22.95 9.72
CA LYS A 54 -2.90 23.17 10.33
C LYS A 54 -2.03 21.92 10.24
N VAL A 55 -2.51 20.86 9.61
CA VAL A 55 -1.75 19.60 9.47
C VAL A 55 -0.59 19.83 8.53
N ILE A 56 0.62 19.68 9.05
CA ILE A 56 1.86 19.85 8.30
C ILE A 56 2.09 18.67 7.33
N ASP A 57 1.69 17.46 7.76
CA ASP A 57 1.90 16.22 7.02
C ASP A 57 0.68 15.88 6.16
N ARG A 58 0.61 16.50 4.99
CA ARG A 58 -0.43 16.26 3.99
C ARG A 58 -0.02 15.10 3.08
N LYS A 59 -0.91 14.14 2.89
CA LYS A 59 -0.60 12.89 2.17
C LYS A 59 -1.54 12.60 0.99
N PRO A 60 -2.01 13.60 0.21
CA PRO A 60 -2.90 13.31 -0.91
C PRO A 60 -2.19 12.43 -1.95
N GLY A 61 -2.90 11.42 -2.43
CA GLY A 61 -2.40 10.49 -3.44
C GLY A 61 -1.29 9.55 -2.97
N CYS A 62 -0.87 9.62 -1.71
CA CYS A 62 0.22 8.79 -1.19
C CYS A 62 -0.21 7.35 -0.93
N PHE A 63 0.78 6.47 -0.86
CA PHE A 63 0.71 5.15 -0.27
C PHE A 63 1.52 5.15 1.02
N GLU A 64 1.03 4.53 2.09
CA GLU A 64 1.67 4.60 3.40
C GLU A 64 1.62 3.27 4.13
N PHE A 65 2.75 2.90 4.75
CA PHE A 65 2.83 1.82 5.73
C PHE A 65 2.81 2.36 7.14
N TYR A 66 2.25 1.56 8.06
CA TYR A 66 2.22 1.82 9.50
C TYR A 66 2.88 0.70 10.26
N THR A 67 3.69 1.06 11.24
CA THR A 67 4.25 0.12 12.21
C THR A 67 3.97 0.62 13.63
N PRO A 68 3.50 -0.26 14.53
CA PRO A 68 3.41 0.11 15.93
C PRO A 68 4.82 0.36 16.47
N ASN A 69 4.93 1.39 17.29
CA ASN A 69 6.16 1.77 17.96
C ASN A 69 5.92 1.81 19.48
N SER A 70 6.89 1.42 20.28
CA SER A 70 6.89 1.62 21.73
C SER A 70 8.28 2.07 22.18
N ASP A 71 8.33 3.10 23.02
CA ASP A 71 9.57 3.52 23.64
C ASP A 71 9.87 2.72 24.93
N THR A 72 11.05 2.96 25.52
CA THR A 72 11.50 2.33 26.76
C THR A 72 10.67 2.73 27.99
N LEU A 73 9.84 3.76 27.89
CA LEU A 73 8.97 4.25 28.95
C LEU A 73 7.54 3.67 28.86
N GLY A 74 7.29 2.79 27.87
CA GLY A 74 5.98 2.19 27.64
C GLY A 74 4.97 3.06 26.92
N ASN A 75 5.40 4.17 26.32
CA ASN A 75 4.55 4.94 25.44
C ASN A 75 4.36 4.20 24.11
N PHE A 76 3.12 4.13 23.65
CA PHE A 76 2.78 3.55 22.35
C PHE A 76 2.59 4.66 21.33
N GLY A 77 3.19 4.46 20.17
CA GLY A 77 3.07 5.33 19.01
C GLY A 77 2.85 4.53 17.74
N ILE A 78 2.73 5.24 16.63
CA ILE A 78 2.69 4.68 15.29
C ILE A 78 3.73 5.40 14.45
N ASP A 79 4.69 4.63 13.93
CA ASP A 79 5.59 5.11 12.88
C ASP A 79 4.91 4.91 11.53
N SER A 80 5.09 5.87 10.64
CA SER A 80 4.59 5.75 9.27
C SER A 80 5.70 5.98 8.25
N TYR A 81 5.61 5.24 7.15
CA TYR A 81 6.49 5.42 6.01
C TYR A 81 5.64 5.71 4.76
N THR A 82 5.78 6.94 4.25
CA THR A 82 4.92 7.47 3.19
C THR A 82 5.64 7.54 1.85
N TYR A 83 5.04 6.97 0.82
CA TYR A 83 5.47 7.09 -0.57
C TYR A 83 4.67 8.19 -1.27
N GLN A 84 5.36 9.26 -1.66
CA GLN A 84 4.80 10.36 -2.44
C GLN A 84 4.78 9.96 -3.91
N LEU A 85 3.61 9.66 -4.43
CA LEU A 85 3.45 9.08 -5.75
C LEU A 85 3.32 10.14 -6.84
N ASP A 86 3.96 9.85 -7.97
CA ASP A 86 3.81 10.53 -9.24
C ASP A 86 4.07 9.55 -10.39
N LYS A 87 4.05 10.04 -11.63
CA LYS A 87 4.23 9.21 -12.82
C LYS A 87 5.54 8.40 -12.84
N SER A 88 6.58 8.82 -12.14
CA SER A 88 7.85 8.09 -12.09
C SER A 88 7.76 6.73 -11.39
N TRP A 89 6.70 6.51 -10.62
CA TRP A 89 6.41 5.24 -9.96
C TRP A 89 5.73 4.21 -10.86
N GLU A 90 5.28 4.59 -12.07
CA GLU A 90 4.69 3.65 -13.02
C GLU A 90 5.71 2.56 -13.40
N GLY A 91 5.29 1.29 -13.33
CA GLY A 91 6.16 0.12 -13.47
C GLY A 91 6.90 -0.31 -12.21
N THR A 92 6.82 0.44 -11.12
CA THR A 92 7.45 0.07 -9.84
C THR A 92 6.57 -0.91 -9.07
N MET A 93 7.21 -1.90 -8.43
CA MET A 93 6.58 -2.83 -7.51
C MET A 93 7.06 -2.55 -6.08
N LEU A 94 6.15 -2.45 -5.13
CA LEU A 94 6.42 -2.68 -3.71
C LEU A 94 6.03 -4.12 -3.36
N PHE A 95 6.95 -4.82 -2.71
CA PHE A 95 6.77 -6.18 -2.20
C PHE A 95 7.01 -6.16 -0.70
N PHE A 96 6.06 -6.64 0.10
CA PHE A 96 6.07 -6.47 1.54
C PHE A 96 5.37 -7.62 2.28
N PRO A 97 5.68 -7.85 3.56
CA PRO A 97 4.93 -8.80 4.39
C PRO A 97 3.45 -8.44 4.44
N SER A 98 2.57 -9.40 4.20
CA SER A 98 1.13 -9.17 4.06
C SER A 98 0.47 -8.60 5.32
N ASN A 99 1.02 -8.88 6.50
CA ASN A 99 0.53 -8.36 7.77
C ASN A 99 0.94 -6.90 8.06
N LEU A 100 1.78 -6.30 7.19
CA LEU A 100 2.15 -4.89 7.32
C LEU A 100 0.94 -4.01 6.98
N THR A 101 0.47 -3.26 7.98
CA THR A 101 -0.67 -2.35 7.80
C THR A 101 -0.31 -1.23 6.84
N HIS A 102 -1.19 -0.99 5.86
CA HIS A 102 -1.00 0.05 4.87
C HIS A 102 -2.32 0.70 4.49
N GLN A 103 -2.23 1.91 3.92
CA GLN A 103 -3.37 2.65 3.41
C GLN A 103 -3.03 3.37 2.10
N VAL A 104 -4.07 3.75 1.41
CA VAL A 104 -3.98 4.48 0.14
C VAL A 104 -4.82 5.75 0.24
N PHE A 105 -4.14 6.90 0.19
CA PHE A 105 -4.80 8.19 0.29
C PHE A 105 -5.51 8.58 -1.01
N PRO A 106 -6.60 9.36 -0.90
CA PRO A 106 -7.29 9.91 -2.07
C PRO A 106 -6.42 10.96 -2.77
N PHE A 107 -6.62 11.09 -4.08
CA PHE A 107 -6.12 12.20 -4.88
C PHE A 107 -7.30 13.05 -5.37
N TYR A 108 -7.03 14.27 -5.90
CA TYR A 108 -8.07 15.28 -6.09
C TYR A 108 -8.01 16.01 -7.43
N SER A 109 -6.86 16.07 -8.10
CA SER A 109 -6.59 17.01 -9.20
C SER A 109 -7.11 16.56 -10.57
N THR A 110 -7.52 15.30 -10.73
CA THR A 110 -7.89 14.73 -12.04
C THR A 110 -9.05 13.77 -11.95
N ASP A 111 -9.81 13.63 -13.03
CA ASP A 111 -10.87 12.61 -13.20
C ASP A 111 -10.33 11.29 -13.79
N GLU A 112 -9.05 11.24 -14.15
CA GLU A 112 -8.43 10.00 -14.59
C GLU A 112 -8.21 9.04 -13.42
N LYS A 113 -8.26 7.73 -13.72
CA LYS A 113 -8.10 6.69 -12.69
C LYS A 113 -6.62 6.44 -12.40
N ARG A 114 -6.27 6.27 -11.12
CA ARG A 114 -5.08 5.52 -10.73
C ARG A 114 -5.35 4.04 -10.91
N ILE A 115 -4.40 3.31 -11.53
CA ILE A 115 -4.53 1.87 -11.80
C ILE A 115 -3.35 1.15 -11.18
N THR A 116 -3.64 0.14 -10.37
CA THR A 116 -2.62 -0.74 -9.78
C THR A 116 -2.99 -2.20 -9.98
N LEU A 117 -1.97 -3.05 -10.06
CA LEU A 117 -2.09 -4.49 -9.90
C LEU A 117 -1.61 -4.86 -8.50
N SER A 118 -2.37 -5.67 -7.81
CA SER A 118 -2.02 -6.16 -6.48
C SER A 118 -2.19 -7.67 -6.40
N GLY A 119 -1.50 -8.30 -5.48
CA GLY A 119 -1.64 -9.73 -5.27
C GLY A 119 -1.04 -10.19 -3.95
N ASN A 120 -1.38 -11.43 -3.60
CA ASN A 120 -0.93 -12.12 -2.40
C ASN A 120 -0.19 -13.39 -2.76
N ILE A 121 0.87 -13.67 -2.02
CA ILE A 121 1.76 -14.81 -2.21
C ILE A 121 1.82 -15.63 -0.92
N ASN A 122 1.63 -16.93 -1.07
CA ASN A 122 1.80 -17.92 0.00
C ASN A 122 2.87 -18.95 -0.35
N PHE A 123 3.26 -19.76 0.64
CA PHE A 123 4.09 -20.94 0.45
C PHE A 123 3.27 -22.20 0.64
N GLU A 124 3.38 -23.14 -0.29
CA GLU A 124 2.90 -24.52 -0.13
C GLU A 124 4.02 -25.39 0.42
N LEU A 125 3.72 -26.16 1.48
CA LEU A 125 4.60 -27.21 1.98
C LEU A 125 4.27 -28.49 1.21
N PHE A 126 5.25 -29.02 0.48
CA PHE A 126 5.16 -30.42 0.00
C PHE A 126 5.62 -31.34 1.15
N LEU A 127 4.69 -32.01 1.77
CA LEU A 127 5.02 -33.19 2.58
C LEU A 127 5.39 -34.29 1.58
N ASN A 128 6.63 -34.78 1.64
CA ASN A 128 6.99 -35.96 0.88
C ASN A 128 6.15 -37.14 1.40
N ASP A 129 5.65 -38.00 0.51
CA ASP A 129 4.85 -39.19 0.87
C ASP A 129 5.60 -40.19 1.77
N THR A 130 6.86 -39.93 2.09
CA THR A 130 7.69 -40.72 3.01
C THR A 130 7.37 -40.51 4.50
N ASP A 131 6.60 -39.49 4.86
CA ASP A 131 6.22 -39.21 6.26
C ASP A 131 4.88 -39.85 6.67
N LYS A 132 4.30 -40.69 5.80
CA LYS A 132 3.13 -41.51 6.08
C LYS A 132 3.55 -42.95 6.41
N LYS A 133 4.31 -43.13 7.50
CA LYS A 133 4.50 -44.47 8.12
C LYS A 133 4.29 -44.37 9.61
#